data_6cc09e14623b8cfa5f226c37add0bf6a
#
_entry.id   6cc09e14623b8cfa5f226c37add0bf6a
#
_cell.length_a   1.000
_cell.length_b   1.000
_cell.length_c   1.000
_cell.angle_alpha   90.00
_cell.angle_beta   90.00
_cell.angle_gamma   90.00
#
_symmetry.space_group_name_H-M   'P 1'
#
loop_
_entity.id
_entity.type
_entity.pdbx_description
1 polymer ?
#
loop_
_entity_poly.entity_id
_entity_poly.type
_entity_poly.pdbx_seq_one_letter_code
_entity_poly.pdbx_strand_id
1 'polypeptide(L)'
;MAAGIKIAIVGGGLAGLAAAMKIAEAGHDVDIFSVVPVKRSHSVCAQGGINGAVNTKGEGDSTWEHFDDTVYGGDFLANQPPAKAMCEMAPSIIYLFDRMGVPFSRTPEGLLDFRRFGGTKHHRTAFAGASTG
;
A
#
# COMPACT_ATOMS: atom_id res chain seq x y z
N MET A 1 17.81 20.61 -23.31
CA MET A 1 17.23 19.63 -22.36
C MET A 1 17.84 19.95 -21.00
N ALA A 2 17.04 20.29 -19.99
CA ALA A 2 17.55 20.47 -18.64
C ALA A 2 18.19 19.15 -18.18
N ALA A 3 19.42 19.21 -17.63
CA ALA A 3 20.05 18.02 -17.07
C ALA A 3 19.13 17.42 -16.01
N GLY A 4 18.74 16.15 -16.17
CA GLY A 4 17.90 15.48 -15.22
C GLY A 4 18.53 15.49 -13.82
N ILE A 5 17.74 15.75 -12.81
CA ILE A 5 18.19 15.64 -11.41
C ILE A 5 18.40 14.15 -11.14
N LYS A 6 19.55 13.78 -10.60
CA LYS A 6 19.81 12.42 -10.10
C LYS A 6 19.43 12.35 -8.63
N ILE A 7 18.54 11.41 -8.30
CA ILE A 7 17.96 11.25 -6.96
C ILE A 7 18.46 9.94 -6.35
N ALA A 8 18.92 9.99 -5.11
CA ALA A 8 19.33 8.82 -4.35
C ALA A 8 18.22 8.43 -3.36
N ILE A 9 17.80 7.15 -3.38
CA ILE A 9 16.85 6.58 -2.44
C ILE A 9 17.60 5.59 -1.54
N VAL A 10 17.43 5.72 -0.25
CA VAL A 10 17.98 4.79 0.73
C VAL A 10 16.84 3.91 1.26
N GLY A 11 16.87 2.63 0.90
CA GLY A 11 15.88 1.62 1.27
C GLY A 11 15.15 1.00 0.08
N GLY A 12 15.36 -0.31 -0.14
CA GLY A 12 14.75 -1.09 -1.24
C GLY A 12 13.43 -1.79 -0.88
N GLY A 13 12.69 -1.29 0.13
CA GLY A 13 11.35 -1.77 0.45
C GLY A 13 10.27 -1.11 -0.43
N LEU A 14 8.99 -1.42 -0.18
CA LEU A 14 7.86 -0.90 -0.97
C LEU A 14 7.85 0.62 -1.08
N ALA A 15 8.15 1.34 0.01
CA ALA A 15 8.18 2.80 0.01
C ALA A 15 9.25 3.35 -0.94
N GLY A 16 10.47 2.80 -0.87
CA GLY A 16 11.57 3.20 -1.77
C GLY A 16 11.28 2.88 -3.23
N LEU A 17 10.71 1.70 -3.50
CA LEU A 17 10.31 1.31 -4.86
C LEU A 17 9.20 2.19 -5.42
N ALA A 18 8.19 2.52 -4.61
CA ALA A 18 7.11 3.42 -5.02
C ALA A 18 7.64 4.83 -5.33
N ALA A 19 8.55 5.35 -4.49
CA ALA A 19 9.21 6.62 -4.74
C ALA A 19 10.04 6.59 -6.02
N ALA A 20 10.83 5.53 -6.22
CA ALA A 20 11.65 5.34 -7.44
C ALA A 20 10.79 5.33 -8.70
N MET A 21 9.67 4.62 -8.67
CA MET A 21 8.74 4.57 -9.80
C MET A 21 8.21 5.96 -10.13
N LYS A 22 7.79 6.74 -9.13
CA LYS A 22 7.30 8.11 -9.33
C LYS A 22 8.36 9.07 -9.83
N ILE A 23 9.58 8.94 -9.37
CA ILE A 23 10.73 9.74 -9.82
C ILE A 23 11.03 9.42 -11.31
N ALA A 24 11.07 8.13 -11.66
CA ALA A 24 11.31 7.70 -13.03
C ALA A 24 10.17 8.13 -13.98
N GLU A 25 8.89 8.04 -13.55
CA GLU A 25 7.75 8.56 -14.31
C GLU A 25 7.85 10.07 -14.55
N ALA A 26 8.46 10.82 -13.62
CA ALA A 26 8.73 12.25 -13.79
C ALA A 26 9.94 12.57 -14.68
N GLY A 27 10.63 11.55 -15.21
CA GLY A 27 11.74 11.73 -16.14
C GLY A 27 13.08 12.01 -15.44
N HIS A 28 13.24 11.66 -14.18
CA HIS A 28 14.48 11.83 -13.43
C HIS A 28 15.22 10.51 -13.25
N ASP A 29 16.55 10.59 -13.16
CA ASP A 29 17.39 9.44 -12.82
C ASP A 29 17.29 9.12 -11.32
N VAL A 30 17.26 7.81 -10.99
CA VAL A 30 17.16 7.35 -9.61
C VAL A 30 18.11 6.20 -9.33
N ASP A 31 18.87 6.31 -8.24
CA ASP A 31 19.66 5.22 -7.68
C ASP A 31 19.01 4.74 -6.38
N ILE A 32 18.88 3.43 -6.22
CA ILE A 32 18.37 2.83 -4.97
C ILE A 32 19.52 2.13 -4.25
N PHE A 33 19.75 2.54 -3.01
CA PHE A 33 20.73 1.94 -2.11
C PHE A 33 19.99 1.10 -1.07
N SER A 34 20.32 -0.17 -0.98
CA SER A 34 19.68 -1.09 -0.02
C SER A 34 20.72 -2.02 0.61
N VAL A 35 20.59 -2.23 1.92
CA VAL A 35 21.47 -3.13 2.68
C VAL A 35 21.30 -4.58 2.23
N VAL A 36 20.11 -4.94 1.77
CA VAL A 36 19.79 -6.28 1.24
C VAL A 36 19.22 -6.16 -0.16
N PRO A 37 19.30 -7.21 -0.99
CA PRO A 37 18.58 -7.24 -2.27
C PRO A 37 17.10 -6.94 -2.06
N VAL A 38 16.49 -6.20 -3.00
CA VAL A 38 15.08 -5.77 -2.92
C VAL A 38 14.13 -6.93 -2.58
N LYS A 39 14.34 -8.11 -3.20
CA LYS A 39 13.57 -9.34 -2.94
C LYS A 39 13.75 -9.93 -1.54
N ARG A 40 14.61 -9.37 -0.72
CA ARG A 40 14.84 -9.73 0.69
C ARG A 40 14.55 -8.58 1.64
N SER A 41 13.93 -7.51 1.15
CA SER A 41 13.48 -6.40 2.00
C SER A 41 12.41 -6.88 2.98
N HIS A 42 12.24 -6.17 4.09
CA HIS A 42 11.23 -6.52 5.09
C HIS A 42 9.80 -6.53 4.53
N SER A 43 9.53 -5.74 3.49
CA SER A 43 8.22 -5.71 2.82
C SER A 43 7.81 -7.09 2.27
N VAL A 44 8.76 -7.92 1.84
CA VAL A 44 8.51 -9.29 1.35
C VAL A 44 8.00 -10.23 2.46
N CYS A 45 8.26 -9.90 3.72
CA CYS A 45 7.81 -10.68 4.86
C CYS A 45 6.38 -10.36 5.27
N ALA A 46 5.73 -9.37 4.65
CA ALA A 46 4.38 -8.97 5.00
C ALA A 46 3.35 -10.05 4.57
N GLN A 47 2.54 -10.51 5.50
CA GLN A 47 1.57 -11.60 5.29
C GLN A 47 0.10 -11.13 5.39
N GLY A 48 -0.13 -10.05 6.14
CA GLY A 48 -1.48 -9.59 6.49
C GLY A 48 -2.32 -9.14 5.31
N GLY A 49 -1.73 -8.44 4.39
CA GLY A 49 -2.40 -7.78 3.29
C GLY A 49 -2.27 -6.26 3.35
N ILE A 50 -3.03 -5.58 2.52
CA ILE A 50 -3.04 -4.13 2.38
C ILE A 50 -4.42 -3.59 2.72
N ASN A 51 -4.51 -2.71 3.71
CA ASN A 51 -5.76 -2.05 4.07
C ASN A 51 -6.11 -0.94 3.07
N GLY A 52 -7.34 -0.96 2.56
CA GLY A 52 -7.88 0.11 1.72
C GLY A 52 -9.38 0.00 1.60
N ALA A 53 -10.09 1.09 1.86
CA ALA A 53 -11.55 1.13 1.90
C ALA A 53 -12.15 1.11 0.49
N VAL A 54 -12.06 -0.04 -0.20
CA VAL A 54 -12.68 -0.28 -1.52
C VAL A 54 -14.18 -0.57 -1.38
N ASN A 55 -14.60 -1.07 -0.21
CA ASN A 55 -16.00 -1.36 0.13
C ASN A 55 -16.69 -2.37 -0.81
N THR A 56 -15.96 -3.34 -1.34
CA THR A 56 -16.52 -4.37 -2.24
C THR A 56 -17.66 -5.17 -1.57
N LYS A 57 -17.62 -5.34 -0.26
CA LYS A 57 -18.65 -6.08 0.51
C LYS A 57 -19.87 -5.24 0.88
N GLY A 58 -19.88 -3.94 0.56
CA GLY A 58 -21.03 -3.07 0.82
C GLY A 58 -21.30 -2.82 2.31
N GLU A 59 -20.29 -2.87 3.17
CA GLU A 59 -20.42 -2.68 4.63
C GLU A 59 -20.47 -1.22 5.06
N GLY A 60 -20.51 -0.27 4.13
CA GLY A 60 -20.48 1.15 4.42
C GLY A 60 -19.07 1.67 4.75
N ASP A 61 -18.02 0.91 4.43
CA ASP A 61 -16.65 1.34 4.66
C ASP A 61 -16.27 2.53 3.77
N SER A 62 -15.42 3.40 4.30
CA SER A 62 -14.95 4.59 3.61
C SER A 62 -13.50 4.90 3.99
N THR A 63 -12.85 5.76 3.20
CA THR A 63 -11.50 6.24 3.53
C THR A 63 -11.48 7.02 4.85
N TRP A 64 -12.61 7.59 5.25
CA TRP A 64 -12.78 8.26 6.54
C TRP A 64 -12.82 7.26 7.69
N GLU A 65 -13.61 6.17 7.57
CA GLU A 65 -13.63 5.08 8.54
C GLU A 65 -12.25 4.40 8.66
N HIS A 66 -11.54 4.26 7.53
CA HIS A 66 -10.17 3.77 7.53
C HIS A 66 -9.22 4.70 8.29
N PHE A 67 -9.37 6.01 8.11
CA PHE A 67 -8.58 7.00 8.83
C PHE A 67 -8.89 6.99 10.34
N ASP A 68 -10.16 6.95 10.72
CA ASP A 68 -10.60 6.88 12.11
C ASP A 68 -10.00 5.64 12.81
N ASP A 69 -10.15 4.46 12.20
CA ASP A 69 -9.55 3.22 12.71
C ASP A 69 -8.01 3.32 12.84
N THR A 70 -7.34 4.00 11.90
CA THR A 70 -5.88 4.17 11.91
C THR A 70 -5.45 5.07 13.06
N VAL A 71 -6.14 6.18 13.29
CA VAL A 71 -5.84 7.11 14.39
C VAL A 71 -6.13 6.46 15.74
N TYR A 72 -7.28 5.79 15.87
CA TYR A 72 -7.65 5.06 17.07
C TYR A 72 -6.67 3.92 17.38
N GLY A 73 -6.33 3.09 16.39
CA GLY A 73 -5.39 1.99 16.55
C GLY A 73 -3.95 2.44 16.85
N GLY A 74 -3.60 3.66 16.50
CA GLY A 74 -2.36 4.34 16.85
C GLY A 74 -2.42 5.08 18.21
N ASP A 75 -3.43 4.85 19.01
CA ASP A 75 -3.65 5.49 20.33
C ASP A 75 -3.62 7.02 20.26
N PHE A 76 -4.12 7.59 19.15
CA PHE A 76 -4.16 9.02 18.84
C PHE A 76 -2.77 9.69 18.75
N LEU A 77 -1.69 8.90 18.67
CA LEU A 77 -0.31 9.41 18.57
C LEU A 77 0.13 9.66 17.12
N ALA A 78 -0.64 9.19 16.15
CA ALA A 78 -0.30 9.33 14.73
C ALA A 78 -0.31 10.79 14.27
N ASN A 79 0.63 11.15 13.39
CA ASN A 79 0.54 12.40 12.64
C ASN A 79 -0.63 12.28 11.65
N GLN A 80 -1.71 12.98 11.92
CA GLN A 80 -2.99 12.80 11.24
C GLN A 80 -2.98 13.19 9.75
N PRO A 81 -2.37 14.30 9.29
CA PRO A 81 -2.37 14.65 7.86
C PRO A 81 -1.80 13.57 6.95
N PRO A 82 -0.59 13.00 7.18
CA PRO A 82 -0.09 11.91 6.35
C PRO A 82 -0.88 10.61 6.53
N ALA A 83 -1.43 10.31 7.71
CA ALA A 83 -2.29 9.15 7.93
C ALA A 83 -3.58 9.25 7.09
N LYS A 84 -4.21 10.44 7.03
CA LYS A 84 -5.36 10.70 6.17
C LYS A 84 -5.04 10.51 4.69
N ALA A 85 -3.94 11.12 4.22
CA ALA A 85 -3.51 10.99 2.84
C ALA A 85 -3.26 9.52 2.45
N MET A 86 -2.64 8.74 3.33
CA MET A 86 -2.45 7.29 3.15
C MET A 86 -3.79 6.56 2.99
N CYS A 87 -4.76 6.81 3.86
CA CYS A 87 -6.07 6.15 3.81
C CYS A 87 -6.86 6.52 2.54
N GLU A 88 -6.77 7.78 2.10
CA GLU A 88 -7.40 8.25 0.86
C GLU A 88 -6.77 7.62 -0.39
N MET A 89 -5.46 7.40 -0.39
CA MET A 89 -4.75 6.80 -1.52
C MET A 89 -4.84 5.27 -1.56
N ALA A 90 -5.06 4.60 -0.44
CA ALA A 90 -4.98 3.15 -0.31
C ALA A 90 -5.86 2.38 -1.32
N PRO A 91 -7.11 2.74 -1.62
CA PRO A 91 -7.90 2.07 -2.65
C PRO A 91 -7.24 2.10 -4.03
N SER A 92 -6.70 3.24 -4.44
CA SER A 92 -6.03 3.39 -5.73
C SER A 92 -4.74 2.57 -5.83
N ILE A 93 -4.02 2.44 -4.73
CA ILE A 93 -2.81 1.62 -4.64
C ILE A 93 -3.14 0.13 -4.77
N ILE A 94 -4.21 -0.35 -4.14
CA ILE A 94 -4.68 -1.73 -4.28
C ILE A 94 -5.00 -2.03 -5.76
N TYR A 95 -5.74 -1.17 -6.44
CA TYR A 95 -6.02 -1.32 -7.86
C TYR A 95 -4.78 -1.21 -8.75
N LEU A 96 -3.81 -0.37 -8.38
CA LEU A 96 -2.52 -0.31 -9.08
C LEU A 96 -1.80 -1.66 -8.99
N PHE A 97 -1.66 -2.22 -7.80
CA PHE A 97 -1.00 -3.51 -7.60
C PHE A 97 -1.74 -4.66 -8.29
N ASP A 98 -3.06 -4.63 -8.31
CA ASP A 98 -3.86 -5.59 -9.06
C ASP A 98 -3.53 -5.54 -10.56
N ARG A 99 -3.48 -4.34 -11.15
CA ARG A 99 -3.07 -4.15 -12.55
C ARG A 99 -1.61 -4.53 -12.82
N MET A 100 -0.73 -4.42 -11.82
CA MET A 100 0.66 -4.86 -11.92
C MET A 100 0.81 -6.39 -11.82
N GLY A 101 -0.28 -7.13 -11.55
CA GLY A 101 -0.29 -8.58 -11.53
C GLY A 101 -0.11 -9.20 -10.15
N VAL A 102 -0.29 -8.46 -9.07
CA VAL A 102 -0.35 -9.05 -7.72
C VAL A 102 -1.56 -9.98 -7.65
N PRO A 103 -1.37 -11.28 -7.34
CA PRO A 103 -2.43 -12.28 -7.38
C PRO A 103 -3.31 -12.22 -6.13
N PHE A 104 -3.98 -11.08 -5.93
CA PHE A 104 -4.93 -10.92 -4.83
C PHE A 104 -6.02 -11.99 -4.88
N SER A 105 -6.44 -12.44 -3.70
CA SER A 105 -7.60 -13.32 -3.55
C SER A 105 -8.85 -12.68 -4.13
N ARG A 106 -9.72 -13.52 -4.73
CA ARG A 106 -10.94 -13.08 -5.42
C ARG A 106 -12.17 -13.73 -4.84
N THR A 107 -13.28 -13.02 -4.93
CA THR A 107 -14.60 -13.59 -4.68
C THR A 107 -14.98 -14.57 -5.82
N PRO A 108 -16.00 -15.42 -5.64
CA PRO A 108 -16.50 -16.29 -6.74
C PRO A 108 -16.89 -15.51 -8.00
N GLU A 109 -17.30 -14.26 -7.86
CA GLU A 109 -17.68 -13.37 -8.97
C GLU A 109 -16.48 -12.71 -9.66
N GLY A 110 -15.24 -12.96 -9.16
CA GLY A 110 -14.01 -12.42 -9.71
C GLY A 110 -13.60 -11.04 -9.19
N LEU A 111 -14.32 -10.47 -8.25
CA LEU A 111 -13.96 -9.21 -7.59
C LEU A 111 -12.82 -9.42 -6.60
N LEU A 112 -12.08 -8.35 -6.27
CA LEU A 112 -11.11 -8.37 -5.19
C LEU A 112 -11.79 -8.78 -3.88
N ASP A 113 -11.25 -9.80 -3.21
CA ASP A 113 -11.73 -10.19 -1.89
C ASP A 113 -10.98 -9.45 -0.78
N PHE A 114 -11.69 -9.19 0.30
CA PHE A 114 -11.19 -8.45 1.46
C PHE A 114 -11.50 -9.21 2.74
N ARG A 115 -10.56 -9.16 3.67
CA ARG A 115 -10.72 -9.73 5.02
C ARG A 115 -10.57 -8.65 6.09
N ARG A 116 -11.04 -8.95 7.28
CA ARG A 116 -10.68 -8.18 8.48
C ARG A 116 -9.30 -8.59 8.95
N PHE A 117 -8.45 -7.61 9.22
CA PHE A 117 -7.12 -7.85 9.76
C PHE A 117 -6.68 -6.67 10.63
N GLY A 118 -5.99 -6.97 11.75
CA GLY A 118 -5.45 -5.93 12.62
C GLY A 118 -6.51 -5.09 13.36
N GLY A 119 -7.68 -5.67 13.67
CA GLY A 119 -8.71 -4.98 14.44
C GLY A 119 -9.59 -4.01 13.63
N THR A 120 -9.52 -4.03 12.29
CA THR A 120 -10.36 -3.17 11.46
C THR A 120 -11.86 -3.46 11.65
N LYS A 121 -12.69 -2.42 11.62
CA LYS A 121 -14.15 -2.52 11.73
C LYS A 121 -14.76 -3.24 10.54
N HIS A 122 -14.20 -3.02 9.33
CA HIS A 122 -14.71 -3.52 8.05
C HIS A 122 -13.73 -4.46 7.35
N HIS A 123 -14.22 -5.23 6.37
CA HIS A 123 -13.40 -6.05 5.48
C HIS A 123 -12.71 -5.16 4.46
N ARG A 124 -11.54 -4.60 4.81
CA ARG A 124 -10.79 -3.66 3.96
C ARG A 124 -9.38 -4.12 3.61
N THR A 125 -8.98 -5.30 4.06
CA THR A 125 -7.63 -5.81 3.81
C THR A 125 -7.61 -6.67 2.56
N ALA A 126 -7.09 -6.15 1.45
CA ALA A 126 -6.78 -6.93 0.25
C ALA A 126 -5.61 -7.87 0.57
N PHE A 127 -5.68 -9.13 0.16
CA PHE A 127 -4.70 -10.15 0.51
C PHE A 127 -4.45 -11.13 -0.63
N ALA A 128 -3.27 -11.74 -0.64
CA ALA A 128 -2.90 -12.82 -1.54
C ALA A 128 -2.55 -14.06 -0.71
N GLY A 129 -3.56 -14.83 -0.34
CA GLY A 129 -3.38 -15.97 0.57
C GLY A 129 -2.73 -15.55 1.89
N ALA A 130 -1.62 -16.19 2.24
CA ALA A 130 -0.80 -15.88 3.43
C ALA A 130 0.53 -15.18 3.10
N SER A 131 0.73 -14.71 1.88
CA SER A 131 2.01 -14.21 1.38
C SER A 131 1.82 -12.98 0.50
N THR A 132 1.22 -11.91 1.05
CA THR A 132 0.91 -10.69 0.29
C THR A 132 2.17 -9.86 -0.04
N GLY A 133 3.21 -9.89 0.78
CA GLY A 133 4.45 -9.14 0.60
C GLY A 133 5.41 -9.62 -0.48
#